data_26dec26dc2d3d922c13f6bf75e33d51f
#
_entry.id   26dec26dc2d3d922c13f6bf75e33d51f
#
_cell.length_a   1.000
_cell.length_b   1.000
_cell.length_c   1.000
_cell.angle_alpha   90.00
_cell.angle_beta   90.00
_cell.angle_gamma   90.00
#
_symmetry.space_group_name_H-M   'P 1'
#
loop_
_entity.id
_entity.type
_entity.pdbx_description
1 polymer ?
#
loop_
_entity_poly.entity_id
_entity_poly.type
_entity_poly.pdbx_seq_one_letter_code
_entity_poly.pdbx_strand_id
1 'polypeptide(L)'
;MAGVLSFAFINAASAEPFNADLSRQYMSGDKAAYLAGVHTKKGLDCAACHTTNVISDSETEINKQCAICHGSLEQMGTKTSSQTPNPHKSHIGQMQCTACHSGHVPSVAYCTNCHDFPTLNKMKQGVSRLKAKFTDDLSKYEELKPVKIEKTDLLIVGSGAAGFTASMAAREAGVKNLIMIEKMAVPGGNSQLAAGGMNAAGTKFQKQAGIEDNPQLMFDDTMKGGKNVSNPDLVRVLADKSNESIEWLDKHGATLSHVGQGGGSSAARMHGPADGAFVGPYLS
;
A
#
# COMPACT_ATOMS: atom_id res chain seq x y z
N MET A 1 19.26 17.36 10.95
CA MET A 1 18.21 18.17 10.31
C MET A 1 17.28 17.21 9.61
N ALA A 2 16.10 16.99 10.18
CA ALA A 2 15.08 16.10 9.60
C ALA A 2 14.50 16.78 8.35
N GLY A 3 14.86 16.29 7.16
CA GLY A 3 14.24 16.73 5.93
C GLY A 3 12.86 16.11 5.81
N VAL A 4 11.84 16.95 5.85
CA VAL A 4 10.46 16.56 5.57
C VAL A 4 10.40 16.05 4.13
N LEU A 5 10.07 14.78 3.96
CA LEU A 5 9.66 14.22 2.67
C LEU A 5 8.32 14.86 2.30
N SER A 6 8.36 15.88 1.45
CA SER A 6 7.14 16.41 0.86
C SER A 6 6.65 15.43 -0.20
N PHE A 7 5.61 14.67 0.13
CA PHE A 7 4.83 13.97 -0.88
C PHE A 7 4.08 15.03 -1.69
N ALA A 8 4.55 15.33 -2.88
CA ALA A 8 3.78 16.11 -3.83
C ALA A 8 2.67 15.21 -4.37
N PHE A 9 1.51 15.25 -3.72
CA PHE A 9 0.30 14.81 -4.40
C PHE A 9 0.12 15.73 -5.61
N ILE A 10 -0.04 15.16 -6.79
CA ILE A 10 -0.38 15.88 -7.99
C ILE A 10 -1.74 16.52 -7.72
N ASN A 11 -1.74 17.77 -7.29
CA ASN A 11 -2.96 18.55 -7.27
C ASN A 11 -3.36 18.78 -8.72
N ALA A 12 -4.39 18.07 -9.13
CA ALA A 12 -4.98 18.19 -10.42
C ALA A 12 -5.46 19.63 -10.69
N ALA A 13 -5.58 19.90 -11.93
CA ALA A 13 -6.19 21.01 -12.60
C ALA A 13 -7.34 21.67 -11.84
N SER A 14 -7.54 22.92 -12.12
CA SER A 14 -8.73 23.70 -11.77
C SER A 14 -9.97 22.81 -11.72
N ALA A 15 -10.36 22.43 -10.51
CA ALA A 15 -11.57 21.65 -10.31
C ALA A 15 -12.75 22.48 -10.81
N GLU A 16 -13.56 21.91 -11.66
CA GLU A 16 -14.79 22.54 -12.14
C GLU A 16 -15.73 22.80 -10.94
N PRO A 17 -16.43 23.93 -10.93
CA PRO A 17 -17.38 24.20 -9.87
C PRO A 17 -18.47 23.12 -9.87
N PHE A 18 -18.91 22.73 -8.66
CA PHE A 18 -19.94 21.74 -8.46
C PHE A 18 -21.21 22.05 -9.28
N ASN A 19 -21.60 21.12 -10.13
CA ASN A 19 -22.78 21.23 -10.99
C ASN A 19 -23.94 20.39 -10.39
N ALA A 20 -25.09 21.02 -10.15
CA ALA A 20 -26.31 20.34 -9.68
C ALA A 20 -26.78 19.23 -10.62
N ASP A 21 -26.40 19.27 -11.91
CA ASP A 21 -26.73 18.22 -12.87
C ASP A 21 -25.93 16.93 -12.64
N LEU A 22 -24.71 17.03 -12.11
CA LEU A 22 -23.93 15.85 -11.71
C LEU A 22 -24.58 15.11 -10.55
N SER A 23 -25.15 15.82 -9.57
CA SER A 23 -25.86 15.16 -8.45
C SER A 23 -27.05 14.35 -8.93
N ARG A 24 -27.79 14.84 -9.92
CA ARG A 24 -28.96 14.14 -10.45
C ARG A 24 -28.60 12.81 -11.12
N GLN A 25 -27.39 12.69 -11.68
CA GLN A 25 -26.92 11.43 -12.28
C GLN A 25 -26.74 10.30 -11.25
N TYR A 26 -26.50 10.63 -9.98
CA TYR A 26 -26.35 9.66 -8.90
C TYR A 26 -27.63 9.40 -8.11
N MET A 27 -28.74 10.03 -8.50
CA MET A 27 -30.04 9.80 -7.85
C MET A 27 -30.85 8.68 -8.48
N SER A 28 -30.51 8.25 -9.68
CA SER A 28 -31.28 7.25 -10.45
C SER A 28 -30.37 6.26 -11.18
N GLY A 29 -30.96 5.16 -11.66
CA GLY A 29 -30.25 4.11 -12.39
C GLY A 29 -29.18 3.38 -11.56
N ASP A 30 -28.22 2.76 -12.24
CA ASP A 30 -27.16 1.96 -11.61
C ASP A 30 -26.28 2.78 -10.67
N LYS A 31 -26.06 4.07 -10.99
CA LYS A 31 -25.26 4.98 -10.17
C LYS A 31 -25.89 5.29 -8.81
N ALA A 32 -27.21 5.14 -8.67
CA ALA A 32 -27.89 5.32 -7.39
C ALA A 32 -27.52 4.27 -6.33
N ALA A 33 -26.88 3.20 -6.75
CA ALA A 33 -26.32 2.17 -5.88
C ALA A 33 -24.91 2.47 -5.41
N TYR A 34 -24.18 3.40 -6.03
CA TYR A 34 -22.86 3.84 -5.57
C TYR A 34 -22.95 4.63 -4.27
N LEU A 35 -21.83 4.79 -3.58
CA LEU A 35 -21.83 5.41 -2.25
C LEU A 35 -22.40 6.84 -2.28
N ALA A 36 -22.09 7.63 -3.30
CA ALA A 36 -22.69 8.96 -3.48
C ALA A 36 -24.22 8.88 -3.60
N GLY A 37 -24.75 7.95 -4.38
CA GLY A 37 -26.20 7.76 -4.52
C GLY A 37 -26.88 7.28 -3.22
N VAL A 38 -26.20 6.41 -2.46
CA VAL A 38 -26.68 5.97 -1.13
C VAL A 38 -26.80 7.13 -0.15
N HIS A 39 -25.77 8.01 -0.12
CA HIS A 39 -25.78 9.19 0.75
C HIS A 39 -26.80 10.24 0.31
N THR A 40 -26.95 10.47 -0.99
CA THR A 40 -27.94 11.40 -1.53
C THR A 40 -29.37 10.98 -1.20
N LYS A 41 -29.69 9.67 -1.25
CA LYS A 41 -30.97 9.13 -0.81
C LYS A 41 -31.26 9.36 0.67
N LYS A 42 -30.22 9.62 1.48
CA LYS A 42 -30.32 9.95 2.91
C LYS A 42 -30.34 11.45 3.17
N GLY A 43 -30.43 12.27 2.13
CA GLY A 43 -30.51 13.72 2.23
C GLY A 43 -29.16 14.41 2.31
N LEU A 44 -28.05 13.70 2.06
CA LEU A 44 -26.72 14.31 2.01
C LEU A 44 -26.46 14.78 0.57
N ASP A 45 -25.90 15.96 0.45
CA ASP A 45 -25.45 16.53 -0.82
C ASP A 45 -23.95 16.27 -1.06
N CYS A 46 -23.45 16.81 -2.14
CA CYS A 46 -22.05 16.61 -2.52
C CYS A 46 -21.07 17.30 -1.55
N ALA A 47 -21.51 18.39 -0.89
CA ALA A 47 -20.71 19.11 0.09
C ALA A 47 -20.45 18.28 1.37
N ALA A 48 -21.20 17.21 1.59
CA ALA A 48 -20.95 16.28 2.69
C ALA A 48 -19.62 15.51 2.53
N CYS A 49 -19.15 15.35 1.30
CA CYS A 49 -17.87 14.67 0.98
C CYS A 49 -16.82 15.64 0.44
N HIS A 50 -17.24 16.71 -0.25
CA HIS A 50 -16.38 17.71 -0.88
C HIS A 50 -16.50 19.04 -0.13
N THR A 51 -15.39 19.53 0.42
CA THR A 51 -15.38 20.65 1.41
C THR A 51 -15.57 22.04 0.77
N THR A 52 -15.56 22.13 -0.54
CA THR A 52 -15.70 23.41 -1.27
C THR A 52 -16.71 23.23 -2.40
N ASN A 53 -17.20 24.34 -2.96
CA ASN A 53 -17.99 24.34 -4.21
C ASN A 53 -17.18 23.80 -5.41
N VAL A 54 -15.95 23.42 -5.16
CA VAL A 54 -15.01 22.84 -6.11
C VAL A 54 -14.82 21.38 -5.71
N ILE A 55 -14.95 20.46 -6.65
CA ILE A 55 -14.70 19.04 -6.42
C ILE A 55 -13.24 18.90 -5.98
N SER A 56 -13.01 18.45 -4.75
CA SER A 56 -11.68 18.18 -4.24
C SER A 56 -11.27 16.78 -4.65
N ASP A 57 -10.16 16.66 -5.36
CA ASP A 57 -9.53 15.38 -5.67
C ASP A 57 -8.63 14.88 -4.52
N SER A 58 -8.55 15.62 -3.41
CA SER A 58 -7.78 15.21 -2.24
C SER A 58 -8.48 14.10 -1.49
N GLU A 59 -7.99 12.86 -1.65
CA GLU A 59 -8.47 11.71 -0.88
C GLU A 59 -8.37 11.95 0.62
N THR A 60 -7.35 12.67 1.07
CA THR A 60 -7.16 13.01 2.49
C THR A 60 -8.32 13.87 3.02
N GLU A 61 -8.76 14.87 2.26
CA GLU A 61 -9.89 15.72 2.67
C GLU A 61 -11.21 14.93 2.66
N ILE A 62 -11.45 14.13 1.64
CA ILE A 62 -12.61 13.24 1.56
C ILE A 62 -12.65 12.28 2.77
N ASN A 63 -11.51 11.69 3.14
CA ASN A 63 -11.43 10.80 4.29
C ASN A 63 -11.73 11.51 5.61
N LYS A 64 -11.32 12.77 5.78
CA LYS A 64 -11.70 13.59 6.94
C LYS A 64 -13.22 13.78 7.01
N GLN A 65 -13.86 14.04 5.87
CA GLN A 65 -15.33 14.20 5.82
C GLN A 65 -16.03 12.89 6.18
N CYS A 66 -15.56 11.75 5.69
CA CYS A 66 -16.08 10.44 6.10
C CYS A 66 -16.04 10.26 7.62
N ALA A 67 -14.93 10.63 8.24
CA ALA A 67 -14.69 10.45 9.67
C ALA A 67 -15.60 11.34 10.55
N ILE A 68 -16.09 12.48 10.07
CA ILE A 68 -17.00 13.35 10.81
C ILE A 68 -18.27 12.60 11.22
N CYS A 69 -18.83 11.78 10.34
CA CYS A 69 -20.07 11.04 10.60
C CYS A 69 -19.79 9.59 11.02
N HIS A 70 -18.79 8.94 10.43
CA HIS A 70 -18.52 7.51 10.64
C HIS A 70 -17.54 7.25 11.79
N GLY A 71 -16.73 8.24 12.16
CA GLY A 71 -15.66 8.11 13.14
C GLY A 71 -14.35 7.59 12.56
N SER A 72 -13.39 7.32 13.43
CA SER A 72 -12.08 6.79 13.03
C SER A 72 -12.17 5.35 12.51
N LEU A 73 -11.09 4.90 11.83
CA LEU A 73 -10.96 3.52 11.38
C LEU A 73 -11.09 2.52 12.55
N GLU A 74 -10.56 2.86 13.72
CA GLU A 74 -10.65 2.05 14.94
C GLU A 74 -12.11 1.92 15.43
N GLN A 75 -12.85 3.05 15.43
CA GLN A 75 -14.26 3.05 15.78
C GLN A 75 -15.09 2.24 14.78
N MET A 76 -14.76 2.33 13.47
CA MET A 76 -15.38 1.48 12.46
C MET A 76 -15.03 0.01 12.68
N GLY A 77 -13.80 -0.32 13.08
CA GLY A 77 -13.41 -1.66 13.46
C GLY A 77 -14.23 -2.24 14.61
N THR A 78 -14.63 -1.41 15.56
CA THR A 78 -15.53 -1.80 16.64
C THR A 78 -16.96 -2.00 16.15
N LYS A 79 -17.49 -1.09 15.32
CA LYS A 79 -18.84 -1.20 14.72
C LYS A 79 -18.99 -2.42 13.83
N THR A 80 -17.92 -2.90 13.22
CA THR A 80 -17.92 -4.06 12.33
C THR A 80 -17.31 -5.32 12.96
N SER A 81 -17.25 -5.39 14.29
CA SER A 81 -16.64 -6.51 15.03
C SER A 81 -17.28 -7.88 14.77
N SER A 82 -18.55 -7.91 14.33
CA SER A 82 -19.23 -9.14 13.95
C SER A 82 -18.83 -9.70 12.58
N GLN A 83 -18.07 -8.95 11.79
CA GLN A 83 -17.60 -9.41 10.49
C GLN A 83 -16.29 -10.19 10.62
N THR A 84 -16.17 -11.28 9.88
CA THR A 84 -14.96 -12.12 9.82
C THR A 84 -14.61 -12.39 8.35
N PRO A 85 -13.44 -11.93 7.87
CA PRO A 85 -12.53 -11.01 8.54
C PRO A 85 -13.13 -9.61 8.73
N ASN A 86 -12.69 -8.90 9.79
CA ASN A 86 -13.09 -7.52 9.99
C ASN A 86 -12.29 -6.59 9.06
N PRO A 87 -12.90 -5.92 8.06
CA PRO A 87 -12.16 -5.14 7.07
C PRO A 87 -11.54 -3.86 7.65
N HIS A 88 -12.04 -3.37 8.80
CA HIS A 88 -11.54 -2.17 9.46
C HIS A 88 -10.50 -2.47 10.57
N LYS A 89 -10.18 -3.75 10.81
CA LYS A 89 -9.09 -4.23 11.67
C LYS A 89 -8.18 -5.16 10.87
N SER A 90 -7.59 -4.62 9.81
CA SER A 90 -6.71 -5.41 8.94
C SER A 90 -5.25 -5.24 9.33
N HIS A 91 -4.41 -6.19 8.91
CA HIS A 91 -2.96 -6.11 9.09
C HIS A 91 -2.28 -5.00 8.27
N ILE A 92 -3.02 -4.31 7.39
CA ILE A 92 -2.53 -3.16 6.62
C ILE A 92 -2.39 -1.91 7.51
N GLY A 93 -3.01 -1.92 8.70
CA GLY A 93 -2.97 -0.79 9.62
C GLY A 93 -3.89 0.35 9.21
N GLN A 94 -3.38 1.59 9.27
CA GLN A 94 -4.15 2.79 8.94
C GLN A 94 -4.37 2.91 7.43
N MET A 95 -5.61 2.69 7.02
CA MET A 95 -6.03 2.75 5.63
C MET A 95 -7.08 3.83 5.43
N GLN A 96 -7.00 4.52 4.32
CA GLN A 96 -8.01 5.51 3.96
C GLN A 96 -9.33 4.84 3.59
N CYS A 97 -10.46 5.46 3.93
CA CYS A 97 -11.79 4.95 3.61
C CYS A 97 -11.96 4.75 2.10
N THR A 98 -11.42 5.68 1.32
CA THR A 98 -11.47 5.67 -0.15
C THR A 98 -10.70 4.52 -0.79
N ALA A 99 -9.81 3.84 -0.06
CA ALA A 99 -9.13 2.63 -0.55
C ALA A 99 -10.11 1.49 -0.87
N CYS A 100 -11.26 1.46 -0.19
CA CYS A 100 -12.32 0.47 -0.38
C CYS A 100 -13.64 1.11 -0.82
N HIS A 101 -13.99 2.27 -0.24
CA HIS A 101 -15.26 2.95 -0.43
C HIS A 101 -15.14 4.04 -1.49
N SER A 102 -15.73 3.79 -2.66
CA SER A 102 -15.70 4.73 -3.78
C SER A 102 -17.04 5.45 -3.91
N GLY A 103 -17.01 6.79 -3.99
CA GLY A 103 -18.22 7.61 -4.11
C GLY A 103 -18.94 7.42 -5.44
N HIS A 104 -18.20 7.41 -6.53
CA HIS A 104 -18.71 7.58 -7.89
C HIS A 104 -18.56 6.34 -8.79
N VAL A 105 -17.95 5.28 -8.28
CA VAL A 105 -17.78 3.98 -8.93
C VAL A 105 -18.08 2.88 -7.93
N PRO A 106 -18.22 1.62 -8.37
CA PRO A 106 -18.42 0.50 -7.45
C PRO A 106 -17.31 0.43 -6.41
N SER A 107 -17.68 0.29 -5.14
CA SER A 107 -16.75 0.05 -4.03
C SER A 107 -16.20 -1.36 -4.10
N VAL A 108 -14.91 -1.53 -3.81
CA VAL A 108 -14.21 -2.83 -3.83
C VAL A 108 -13.37 -2.98 -2.59
N ALA A 109 -13.54 -4.07 -1.85
CA ALA A 109 -12.71 -4.34 -0.70
C ALA A 109 -11.25 -4.48 -1.12
N TYR A 110 -10.36 -3.65 -0.58
CA TYR A 110 -8.92 -3.67 -0.88
C TYR A 110 -8.30 -5.06 -0.64
N CYS A 111 -8.79 -5.77 0.37
CA CYS A 111 -8.35 -7.12 0.73
C CYS A 111 -8.43 -8.12 -0.43
N THR A 112 -9.38 -7.92 -1.37
CA THR A 112 -9.58 -8.81 -2.52
C THR A 112 -8.47 -8.71 -3.56
N ASN A 113 -7.54 -7.79 -3.41
CA ASN A 113 -6.32 -7.74 -4.24
C ASN A 113 -5.37 -8.92 -3.95
N CYS A 114 -5.46 -9.51 -2.74
CA CYS A 114 -4.59 -10.60 -2.32
C CYS A 114 -5.35 -11.80 -1.76
N HIS A 115 -6.57 -11.60 -1.24
CA HIS A 115 -7.34 -12.62 -0.56
C HIS A 115 -8.69 -12.84 -1.25
N ASP A 116 -9.15 -14.08 -1.25
CA ASP A 116 -10.51 -14.44 -1.65
C ASP A 116 -11.37 -14.67 -0.39
N PHE A 117 -12.02 -13.61 0.09
CA PHE A 117 -12.94 -13.68 1.21
C PHE A 117 -14.38 -13.58 0.72
N PRO A 118 -15.18 -14.68 0.72
CA PRO A 118 -16.54 -14.67 0.23
C PRO A 118 -17.45 -13.62 0.90
N THR A 119 -17.15 -13.29 2.17
CA THR A 119 -17.88 -12.26 2.93
C THR A 119 -17.60 -10.84 2.43
N LEU A 120 -16.36 -10.55 2.02
CA LEU A 120 -15.94 -9.25 1.50
C LEU A 120 -16.22 -9.12 0.01
N ASN A 121 -16.22 -10.22 -0.75
CA ASN A 121 -16.64 -10.24 -2.14
C ASN A 121 -18.13 -9.86 -2.31
N LYS A 122 -18.89 -9.92 -1.23
CA LYS A 122 -20.28 -9.44 -1.14
C LYS A 122 -20.41 -7.94 -0.87
N MET A 123 -19.32 -7.19 -0.77
CA MET A 123 -19.40 -5.74 -0.91
C MET A 123 -20.03 -5.45 -2.26
N LYS A 124 -21.31 -5.12 -2.19
CA LYS A 124 -22.35 -5.31 -3.21
C LYS A 124 -22.12 -4.52 -4.48
N GLN A 125 -21.00 -4.27 -5.00
CA GLN A 125 -20.91 -3.47 -6.23
C GLN A 125 -19.51 -3.40 -6.84
N GLY A 126 -18.57 -4.25 -6.42
CA GLY A 126 -17.23 -4.22 -7.00
C GLY A 126 -16.87 -5.55 -7.66
N VAL A 127 -16.50 -5.50 -8.90
CA VAL A 127 -15.69 -6.54 -9.50
C VAL A 127 -14.32 -6.46 -8.82
N SER A 128 -13.80 -7.59 -8.29
CA SER A 128 -12.43 -7.66 -7.80
C SER A 128 -11.50 -7.02 -8.83
N ARG A 129 -10.65 -6.08 -8.42
CA ARG A 129 -9.65 -5.47 -9.33
C ARG A 129 -8.74 -6.51 -9.97
N LEU A 130 -8.52 -7.65 -9.29
CA LEU A 130 -7.80 -8.79 -9.86
C LEU A 130 -8.55 -9.49 -11.00
N LYS A 131 -9.88 -9.38 -11.06
CA LYS A 131 -10.71 -9.92 -12.15
C LYS A 131 -11.03 -8.87 -13.21
N ALA A 132 -10.72 -7.59 -12.97
CA ALA A 132 -10.70 -6.63 -14.05
C ALA A 132 -9.60 -7.11 -15.00
N LYS A 133 -9.99 -7.74 -16.12
CA LYS A 133 -9.08 -7.88 -17.25
C LYS A 133 -8.59 -6.47 -17.53
N PHE A 134 -7.31 -6.22 -17.31
CA PHE A 134 -6.63 -5.14 -17.96
C PHE A 134 -6.73 -5.43 -19.46
N THR A 135 -7.82 -5.03 -20.04
CA THR A 135 -7.83 -4.80 -21.47
C THR A 135 -7.08 -3.49 -21.62
N ASP A 136 -5.76 -3.61 -21.79
CA ASP A 136 -4.90 -2.50 -22.18
C ASP A 136 -5.28 -2.07 -23.60
N ASP A 137 -6.47 -1.56 -23.74
CA ASP A 137 -6.82 -0.82 -24.95
C ASP A 137 -6.18 0.56 -24.79
N LEU A 138 -4.87 0.57 -25.03
CA LEU A 138 -4.06 1.80 -24.99
C LEU A 138 -4.57 2.86 -25.97
N SER A 139 -5.37 2.47 -26.99
CA SER A 139 -5.98 3.41 -27.93
C SER A 139 -6.90 4.43 -27.24
N LYS A 140 -7.45 4.09 -26.09
CA LYS A 140 -8.26 5.01 -25.28
C LYS A 140 -7.47 6.10 -24.57
N TYR A 141 -6.14 5.95 -24.49
CA TYR A 141 -5.25 6.90 -23.82
C TYR A 141 -4.59 7.88 -24.79
N GLU A 142 -4.67 7.67 -26.09
CA GLU A 142 -4.07 8.54 -27.10
C GLU A 142 -4.70 9.95 -27.13
N GLU A 143 -5.93 10.12 -26.61
CA GLU A 143 -6.61 11.41 -26.55
C GLU A 143 -6.41 12.16 -25.23
N LEU A 144 -5.73 11.59 -24.25
CA LEU A 144 -5.49 12.27 -22.98
C LEU A 144 -4.45 13.36 -23.13
N LYS A 145 -4.91 14.60 -23.24
CA LYS A 145 -4.00 15.75 -23.14
C LYS A 145 -3.46 15.83 -21.71
N PRO A 146 -2.14 16.02 -21.53
CA PRO A 146 -1.59 16.17 -20.20
C PRO A 146 -2.17 17.41 -19.54
N VAL A 147 -2.76 17.24 -18.37
CA VAL A 147 -3.32 18.33 -17.56
C VAL A 147 -2.21 19.12 -16.89
N LYS A 148 -1.13 18.43 -16.53
CA LYS A 148 0.04 19.01 -15.87
C LYS A 148 1.30 18.26 -16.28
N ILE A 149 2.37 18.99 -16.51
CA ILE A 149 3.71 18.45 -16.76
C ILE A 149 4.60 18.83 -15.57
N GLU A 150 5.12 17.84 -14.87
CA GLU A 150 6.11 18.00 -13.81
C GLU A 150 7.49 17.59 -14.33
N LYS A 151 8.52 18.31 -13.92
CA LYS A 151 9.93 17.95 -14.21
C LYS A 151 10.59 17.47 -12.94
N THR A 152 11.32 16.38 -13.03
CA THR A 152 12.06 15.80 -11.92
C THR A 152 13.39 15.23 -12.40
N ASP A 153 14.39 15.18 -11.50
CA ASP A 153 15.68 14.53 -11.78
C ASP A 153 15.54 13.01 -11.77
N LEU A 154 14.64 12.49 -10.93
CA LEU A 154 14.37 11.06 -10.81
C LEU A 154 12.88 10.80 -10.61
N LEU A 155 12.33 9.93 -11.46
CA LEU A 155 10.97 9.40 -11.31
C LEU A 155 11.05 7.94 -10.85
N ILE A 156 10.39 7.63 -9.75
CA ILE A 156 10.22 6.26 -9.25
C ILE A 156 8.78 5.83 -9.44
N VAL A 157 8.58 4.67 -10.07
CA VAL A 157 7.26 4.11 -10.34
C VAL A 157 7.02 2.92 -9.41
N GLY A 158 6.10 3.09 -8.49
CA GLY A 158 5.74 2.13 -7.44
C GLY A 158 6.40 2.43 -6.10
N SER A 159 5.60 2.34 -5.03
CA SER A 159 6.00 2.64 -3.65
C SER A 159 6.17 1.40 -2.78
N GLY A 160 6.43 0.22 -3.36
CA GLY A 160 6.85 -0.94 -2.59
C GLY A 160 8.24 -0.78 -2.00
N ALA A 161 8.76 -1.76 -1.24
CA ALA A 161 10.08 -1.69 -0.60
C ALA A 161 11.20 -1.30 -1.57
N ALA A 162 11.20 -1.80 -2.80
CA ALA A 162 12.19 -1.42 -3.80
C ALA A 162 12.12 0.06 -4.17
N GLY A 163 10.91 0.62 -4.34
CA GLY A 163 10.73 2.04 -4.66
C GLY A 163 11.16 2.94 -3.51
N PHE A 164 10.80 2.61 -2.27
CA PHE A 164 11.24 3.36 -1.10
C PHE A 164 12.76 3.28 -0.92
N THR A 165 13.35 2.08 -1.01
CA THR A 165 14.81 1.91 -0.91
C THR A 165 15.53 2.71 -2.00
N ALA A 166 15.04 2.67 -3.25
CA ALA A 166 15.60 3.44 -4.35
C ALA A 166 15.52 4.96 -4.08
N SER A 167 14.39 5.44 -3.51
CA SER A 167 14.21 6.86 -3.19
C SER A 167 15.17 7.31 -2.09
N MET A 168 15.36 6.49 -1.05
CA MET A 168 16.29 6.79 0.05
C MET A 168 17.73 6.78 -0.45
N ALA A 169 18.14 5.78 -1.21
CA ALA A 169 19.45 5.70 -1.81
C ALA A 169 19.75 6.87 -2.75
N ALA A 170 18.76 7.28 -3.54
CA ALA A 170 18.88 8.46 -4.39
C ALA A 170 19.06 9.76 -3.58
N ARG A 171 18.36 9.89 -2.46
CA ARG A 171 18.55 11.02 -1.52
C ARG A 171 19.93 11.00 -0.88
N GLU A 172 20.43 9.85 -0.46
CA GLU A 172 21.79 9.69 0.05
C GLU A 172 22.84 10.05 -1.01
N ALA A 173 22.59 9.73 -2.28
CA ALA A 173 23.41 10.12 -3.41
C ALA A 173 23.29 11.60 -3.82
N GLY A 174 22.43 12.38 -3.15
CA GLY A 174 22.30 13.82 -3.36
C GLY A 174 21.23 14.25 -4.35
N VAL A 175 20.37 13.36 -4.84
CA VAL A 175 19.23 13.72 -5.70
C VAL A 175 18.25 14.59 -4.91
N LYS A 176 17.99 15.81 -5.39
CA LYS A 176 17.16 16.79 -4.69
C LYS A 176 15.72 16.80 -5.17
N ASN A 177 15.51 16.60 -6.44
CA ASN A 177 14.18 16.62 -7.06
C ASN A 177 13.79 15.21 -7.47
N LEU A 178 12.96 14.58 -6.66
CA LEU A 178 12.51 13.19 -6.84
C LEU A 178 10.99 13.13 -6.72
N ILE A 179 10.35 12.46 -7.67
CA ILE A 179 8.92 12.14 -7.64
C ILE A 179 8.77 10.63 -7.58
N MET A 180 7.92 10.15 -6.66
CA MET A 180 7.46 8.77 -6.62
C MET A 180 5.97 8.74 -6.95
N ILE A 181 5.57 7.85 -7.84
CA ILE A 181 4.17 7.63 -8.21
C ILE A 181 3.72 6.22 -7.80
N GLU A 182 2.49 6.10 -7.33
CA GLU A 182 1.88 4.85 -6.91
C GLU A 182 0.49 4.72 -7.56
N LYS A 183 0.18 3.53 -8.09
CA LYS A 183 -1.13 3.26 -8.72
C LYS A 183 -2.23 2.96 -7.70
N MET A 184 -1.84 2.53 -6.50
CA MET A 184 -2.77 2.18 -5.43
C MET A 184 -3.08 3.40 -4.57
N ALA A 185 -4.23 3.39 -3.91
CA ALA A 185 -4.65 4.45 -2.99
C ALA A 185 -3.78 4.56 -1.72
N VAL A 186 -2.95 3.56 -1.46
CA VAL A 186 -2.02 3.53 -0.32
C VAL A 186 -0.61 3.17 -0.80
N PRO A 187 0.43 3.80 -0.27
CA PRO A 187 1.81 3.42 -0.56
C PRO A 187 2.18 2.09 0.08
N GLY A 188 3.33 1.53 -0.28
CA GLY A 188 3.90 0.32 0.33
C GLY A 188 3.74 -0.94 -0.51
N GLY A 189 2.77 -1.00 -1.42
CA GLY A 189 2.53 -2.17 -2.28
C GLY A 189 2.40 -3.46 -1.47
N ASN A 190 2.83 -4.59 -2.03
CA ASN A 190 2.80 -5.87 -1.32
C ASN A 190 3.80 -5.94 -0.15
N SER A 191 4.80 -5.08 -0.11
CA SER A 191 5.78 -5.05 0.98
C SER A 191 5.12 -4.67 2.31
N GLN A 192 4.18 -3.71 2.29
CA GLN A 192 3.42 -3.33 3.48
C GLN A 192 2.56 -4.48 4.04
N LEU A 193 2.20 -5.45 3.21
CA LEU A 193 1.38 -6.59 3.59
C LEU A 193 2.19 -7.73 4.20
N ALA A 194 3.52 -7.64 4.25
CA ALA A 194 4.38 -8.68 4.78
C ALA A 194 4.17 -8.83 6.29
N ALA A 195 3.74 -10.02 6.70
CA ALA A 195 3.42 -10.34 8.09
C ALA A 195 4.58 -11.01 8.84
N GLY A 196 5.47 -11.68 8.12
CA GLY A 196 6.55 -12.47 8.71
C GLY A 196 7.77 -11.62 9.11
N GLY A 197 8.84 -11.80 8.41
CA GLY A 197 10.09 -11.09 8.62
C GLY A 197 10.93 -11.06 7.36
N MET A 198 12.05 -10.40 7.42
CA MET A 198 13.06 -10.37 6.37
C MET A 198 14.16 -11.39 6.67
N ASN A 199 14.36 -12.35 5.78
CA ASN A 199 15.42 -13.33 5.93
C ASN A 199 16.79 -12.71 5.64
N ALA A 200 17.74 -12.89 6.58
CA ALA A 200 19.12 -12.46 6.42
C ALA A 200 20.08 -13.35 7.20
N ALA A 201 21.28 -13.53 6.69
CA ALA A 201 22.28 -14.43 7.26
C ALA A 201 23.56 -13.71 7.70
N GLY A 202 24.12 -14.11 8.82
CA GLY A 202 25.38 -13.56 9.36
C GLY A 202 25.24 -12.19 10.02
N THR A 203 24.04 -11.82 10.44
CA THR A 203 23.71 -10.51 10.98
C THR A 203 24.25 -10.31 12.42
N LYS A 204 24.39 -9.05 12.83
CA LYS A 204 24.70 -8.70 14.22
C LYS A 204 23.66 -9.21 15.20
N PHE A 205 22.38 -9.24 14.81
CA PHE A 205 21.28 -9.69 15.66
C PHE A 205 21.32 -11.22 15.87
N GLN A 206 21.68 -11.99 14.83
CA GLN A 206 21.95 -13.42 14.98
C GLN A 206 23.10 -13.69 15.92
N LYS A 207 24.21 -12.97 15.78
CA LYS A 207 25.37 -13.10 16.68
C LYS A 207 25.02 -12.79 18.14
N GLN A 208 24.23 -11.73 18.37
CA GLN A 208 23.76 -11.37 19.71
C GLN A 208 22.83 -12.45 20.31
N ALA A 209 22.07 -13.16 19.48
CA ALA A 209 21.20 -14.25 19.89
C ALA A 209 21.92 -15.62 19.96
N GLY A 210 23.24 -15.67 19.69
CA GLY A 210 24.01 -16.92 19.67
C GLY A 210 23.67 -17.85 18.51
N ILE A 211 23.15 -17.29 17.41
CA ILE A 211 22.77 -18.04 16.22
C ILE A 211 23.91 -17.97 15.20
N GLU A 212 24.43 -19.15 14.84
CA GLU A 212 25.40 -19.29 13.76
C GLU A 212 24.69 -19.44 12.42
N ASP A 213 24.95 -18.51 11.51
CA ASP A 213 24.41 -18.53 10.15
C ASP A 213 25.38 -17.80 9.21
N ASN A 214 25.28 -18.08 7.92
CA ASN A 214 26.11 -17.47 6.90
C ASN A 214 25.40 -17.43 5.54
N PRO A 215 25.88 -16.60 4.59
CA PRO A 215 25.28 -16.49 3.25
C PRO A 215 25.26 -17.81 2.48
N GLN A 216 26.26 -18.68 2.64
CA GLN A 216 26.27 -19.97 1.95
C GLN A 216 25.13 -20.88 2.44
N LEU A 217 24.94 -20.99 3.75
CA LEU A 217 23.85 -21.77 4.32
C LEU A 217 22.46 -21.22 3.89
N MET A 218 22.31 -19.90 3.86
CA MET A 218 21.10 -19.25 3.36
C MET A 218 20.86 -19.54 1.86
N PHE A 219 21.92 -19.54 1.05
CA PHE A 219 21.83 -19.90 -0.37
C PHE A 219 21.36 -21.33 -0.55
N ASP A 220 21.99 -22.29 0.16
CA ASP A 220 21.68 -23.72 0.04
C ASP A 220 20.23 -24.02 0.48
N ASP A 221 19.78 -23.45 1.59
CA ASP A 221 18.40 -23.56 2.05
C ASP A 221 17.41 -22.98 1.04
N THR A 222 17.73 -21.82 0.48
CA THR A 222 16.85 -21.16 -0.50
C THR A 222 16.74 -21.96 -1.79
N MET A 223 17.85 -22.46 -2.32
CA MET A 223 17.86 -23.31 -3.50
C MET A 223 17.10 -24.62 -3.25
N LYS A 224 17.35 -25.27 -2.11
CA LYS A 224 16.65 -26.51 -1.72
C LYS A 224 15.15 -26.27 -1.54
N GLY A 225 14.76 -25.21 -0.82
CA GLY A 225 13.36 -24.86 -0.61
C GLY A 225 12.62 -24.54 -1.92
N GLY A 226 13.31 -23.89 -2.83
CA GLY A 226 12.85 -23.62 -4.21
C GLY A 226 12.95 -24.81 -5.15
N LYS A 227 13.27 -26.03 -4.68
CA LYS A 227 13.45 -27.26 -5.48
C LYS A 227 14.44 -27.07 -6.64
N ASN A 228 15.44 -26.23 -6.45
CA ASN A 228 16.48 -25.86 -7.42
C ASN A 228 15.96 -25.28 -8.75
N VAL A 229 14.76 -24.69 -8.76
CA VAL A 229 14.22 -24.01 -9.95
C VAL A 229 14.50 -22.50 -9.95
N SER A 230 14.96 -21.96 -8.81
CA SER A 230 15.34 -20.55 -8.69
C SER A 230 16.62 -20.25 -9.51
N ASN A 231 16.74 -19.02 -10.02
CA ASN A 231 17.98 -18.57 -10.63
C ASN A 231 19.09 -18.48 -9.55
N PRO A 232 20.17 -19.26 -9.63
CA PRO A 232 21.19 -19.33 -8.60
C PRO A 232 21.96 -18.00 -8.44
N ASP A 233 22.15 -17.24 -9.51
CA ASP A 233 22.86 -15.96 -9.44
C ASP A 233 22.07 -14.93 -8.62
N LEU A 234 20.74 -14.89 -8.80
CA LEU A 234 19.88 -14.01 -8.02
C LEU A 234 19.80 -14.44 -6.55
N VAL A 235 19.73 -15.74 -6.29
CA VAL A 235 19.76 -16.28 -4.93
C VAL A 235 21.09 -15.98 -4.25
N ARG A 236 22.20 -16.04 -4.99
CA ARG A 236 23.53 -15.66 -4.47
C ARG A 236 23.56 -14.20 -4.03
N VAL A 237 23.12 -13.29 -4.89
CA VAL A 237 23.04 -11.85 -4.54
C VAL A 237 22.16 -11.62 -3.32
N LEU A 238 21.00 -12.28 -3.26
CA LEU A 238 20.10 -12.19 -2.11
C LEU A 238 20.80 -12.62 -0.81
N ALA A 239 21.47 -13.78 -0.82
CA ALA A 239 22.14 -14.32 0.36
C ALA A 239 23.31 -13.45 0.81
N ASP A 240 24.19 -13.06 -0.13
CA ASP A 240 25.40 -12.30 0.16
C ASP A 240 25.09 -10.87 0.64
N LYS A 241 23.99 -10.27 0.17
CA LYS A 241 23.61 -8.89 0.51
C LYS A 241 22.58 -8.79 1.65
N SER A 242 22.12 -9.90 2.17
CA SER A 242 21.07 -9.92 3.18
C SER A 242 21.46 -9.23 4.48
N ASN A 243 22.67 -9.44 4.99
CA ASN A 243 23.17 -8.76 6.18
C ASN A 243 23.27 -7.23 5.98
N GLU A 244 23.85 -6.81 4.86
CA GLU A 244 23.97 -5.39 4.51
C GLU A 244 22.60 -4.70 4.48
N SER A 245 21.57 -5.41 3.99
CA SER A 245 20.20 -4.89 3.96
C SER A 245 19.61 -4.69 5.35
N ILE A 246 19.84 -5.61 6.29
CA ILE A 246 19.39 -5.48 7.68
C ILE A 246 20.13 -4.31 8.38
N GLU A 247 21.42 -4.18 8.16
CA GLU A 247 22.22 -3.08 8.74
C GLU A 247 21.79 -1.72 8.18
N TRP A 248 21.49 -1.67 6.88
CA TRP A 248 20.99 -0.46 6.24
C TRP A 248 19.60 -0.04 6.80
N LEU A 249 18.69 -0.99 6.95
CA LEU A 249 17.37 -0.74 7.58
C LEU A 249 17.53 -0.22 9.02
N ASP A 250 18.38 -0.86 9.82
CA ASP A 250 18.63 -0.45 11.20
C ASP A 250 19.20 0.97 11.28
N LYS A 251 20.15 1.31 10.41
CA LYS A 251 20.70 2.68 10.28
C LYS A 251 19.64 3.72 9.98
N HIS A 252 18.57 3.34 9.28
CA HIS A 252 17.47 4.22 8.89
C HIS A 252 16.27 4.18 9.85
N GLY A 253 16.42 3.52 11.01
CA GLY A 253 15.40 3.48 12.05
C GLY A 253 14.38 2.35 11.91
N ALA A 254 14.52 1.49 10.89
CA ALA A 254 13.70 0.29 10.70
C ALA A 254 14.41 -0.93 11.32
N THR A 255 14.53 -0.95 12.65
CA THR A 255 15.27 -2.00 13.37
C THR A 255 14.47 -3.30 13.42
N LEU A 256 15.02 -4.35 12.80
CA LEU A 256 14.48 -5.71 12.79
C LEU A 256 15.34 -6.63 13.66
N SER A 257 15.27 -6.44 14.98
CA SER A 257 16.18 -7.10 15.95
C SER A 257 15.71 -8.46 16.43
N HIS A 258 14.43 -8.79 16.30
CA HIS A 258 13.93 -10.12 16.63
C HIS A 258 14.32 -11.12 15.54
N VAL A 259 14.95 -12.25 15.94
CA VAL A 259 15.35 -13.29 14.99
C VAL A 259 14.55 -14.57 15.27
N GLY A 260 13.67 -14.92 14.35
CA GLY A 260 12.82 -16.11 14.43
C GLY A 260 13.22 -17.21 13.44
N GLN A 261 12.71 -18.41 13.69
CA GLN A 261 12.87 -19.56 12.81
C GLN A 261 11.83 -19.49 11.67
N GLY A 262 12.30 -19.47 10.44
CA GLY A 262 11.47 -19.64 9.26
C GLY A 262 11.31 -21.09 8.86
N GLY A 263 10.20 -21.44 8.21
CA GLY A 263 9.99 -22.80 7.71
C GLY A 263 11.04 -23.22 6.68
N GLY A 264 11.67 -24.38 6.88
CA GLY A 264 12.66 -24.95 5.98
C GLY A 264 14.07 -24.34 6.06
N SER A 265 14.29 -23.36 6.94
CA SER A 265 15.62 -22.80 7.18
C SER A 265 16.42 -23.63 8.16
N SER A 266 17.72 -23.85 7.88
CA SER A 266 18.65 -24.57 8.75
C SER A 266 19.05 -23.74 9.97
N ALA A 267 18.97 -22.41 9.90
CA ALA A 267 19.21 -21.49 11.01
C ALA A 267 18.04 -20.51 11.16
N ALA A 268 17.85 -19.97 12.35
CA ALA A 268 16.92 -18.88 12.56
C ALA A 268 17.48 -17.62 11.87
N ARG A 269 16.73 -17.10 10.90
CA ARG A 269 17.16 -15.94 10.08
C ARG A 269 16.06 -14.98 9.70
N MET A 270 14.85 -15.18 10.18
CA MET A 270 13.73 -14.31 9.91
C MET A 270 13.76 -13.12 10.88
N HIS A 271 14.20 -11.97 10.39
CA HIS A 271 14.32 -10.74 11.19
C HIS A 271 13.00 -9.99 11.18
N GLY A 272 12.53 -9.61 12.34
CA GLY A 272 11.30 -8.84 12.56
C GLY A 272 11.47 -7.77 13.64
N PRO A 273 10.46 -6.91 13.82
CA PRO A 273 10.44 -5.93 14.91
C PRO A 273 10.46 -6.62 16.27
N ALA A 274 11.11 -5.98 17.27
CA ALA A 274 11.25 -6.53 18.61
C ALA A 274 9.92 -6.75 19.34
N ASP A 275 8.90 -5.98 19.02
CA ASP A 275 7.55 -6.02 19.59
C ASP A 275 6.65 -7.09 18.95
N GLY A 276 7.16 -7.83 17.96
CA GLY A 276 6.39 -8.85 17.22
C GLY A 276 5.37 -8.28 16.23
N ALA A 277 5.45 -7.00 15.93
CA ALA A 277 4.61 -6.39 14.90
C ALA A 277 4.92 -6.97 13.50
N PHE A 278 4.03 -6.73 12.54
CA PHE A 278 4.29 -7.09 11.15
C PHE A 278 5.47 -6.30 10.58
N VAL A 279 6.31 -6.96 9.80
CA VAL A 279 7.49 -6.34 9.19
C VAL A 279 7.13 -5.33 8.09
N GLY A 280 5.96 -5.47 7.48
CA GLY A 280 5.53 -4.65 6.35
C GLY A 280 5.69 -3.15 6.56
N PRO A 281 5.19 -2.55 7.66
CA PRO A 281 5.34 -1.13 7.95
C PRO A 281 6.79 -0.65 8.10
N TYR A 282 7.73 -1.55 8.36
CA TYR A 282 9.17 -1.24 8.43
C TYR A 282 9.86 -1.28 7.06
N LEU A 283 9.19 -1.84 6.04
CA LEU A 283 9.71 -1.99 4.68
C LEU A 283 9.10 -1.01 3.68
N SER A 284 8.20 -0.11 4.13
CA SER A 284 7.46 0.79 3.26
C SER A 284 7.31 2.22 3.81
#